data_134b853b6419d442e85b16187a86622f
#
_entry.id   134b853b6419d442e85b16187a86622f
#
_cell.length_a   1.000
_cell.length_b   1.000
_cell.length_c   1.000
_cell.angle_alpha   90.00
_cell.angle_beta   90.00
_cell.angle_gamma   90.00
#
_symmetry.space_group_name_H-M   'P 1'
#
loop_
_entity.id
_entity.type
_entity.pdbx_description
1 polymer ?
#
loop_
_entity_poly.entity_id
_entity_poly.type
_entity_poly.pdbx_seq_one_letter_code
_entity_poly.pdbx_strand_id
1 'polypeptide(L)'
;GSEMCIRDSTMRLKDTGLTVQDIKDKVNKYMIETYERFDFLAETAEGMYMYDENGTPYLDFYAGIAVNNAGNRNPKVVAAAKEQLDDIMHTFNYPYTIPQALLAEKVCETIGMDKIFYQNSGTEANEAMIKMARKYGIEKYGPNRYHIVTAKMGFHGRTFGAMSATGQPGNGCQVGFGPMTYGFSYAPYNDLQAFKDACTENTIAIMVEPVQGEGGVHPATKEFMPVSYTHLTLPTIA
;
A
#
# COMPACT_ATOMS: atom_id res chain seq x y z
N GLY A 1 37.28 -11.12 -3.66
CA GLY A 1 36.17 -10.32 -3.16
C GLY A 1 36.20 -8.98 -3.82
N SER A 2 35.27 -8.70 -4.74
CA SER A 2 35.10 -7.37 -5.31
C SER A 2 34.53 -6.48 -4.20
N GLU A 3 35.33 -5.58 -3.66
CA GLU A 3 34.87 -4.48 -2.86
C GLU A 3 33.96 -3.62 -3.74
N MET A 4 32.66 -3.78 -3.57
CA MET A 4 31.70 -2.81 -4.05
C MET A 4 31.79 -1.62 -3.07
N CYS A 5 32.81 -0.77 -3.29
CA CYS A 5 32.91 0.50 -2.57
C CYS A 5 31.65 1.31 -2.87
N ILE A 6 30.75 1.39 -1.91
CA ILE A 6 29.73 2.45 -1.86
C ILE A 6 30.53 3.73 -1.63
N ARG A 7 30.83 4.43 -2.72
CA ARG A 7 31.45 5.77 -2.62
C ARG A 7 30.40 6.74 -2.07
N ASP A 8 30.85 7.67 -1.25
CA ASP A 8 30.06 8.73 -0.57
C ASP A 8 29.30 9.71 -1.50
N SER A 9 29.04 9.34 -2.75
CA SER A 9 28.34 10.17 -3.72
C SER A 9 27.06 9.53 -4.21
N THR A 10 26.03 10.32 -4.39
CA THR A 10 24.81 9.95 -5.12
C THR A 10 25.23 9.30 -6.44
N MET A 11 24.81 8.03 -6.62
CA MET A 11 25.18 7.26 -7.81
C MET A 11 24.49 7.86 -9.05
N ARG A 12 25.29 8.50 -9.91
CA ARG A 12 24.84 9.03 -11.19
C ARG A 12 25.35 8.15 -12.32
N LEU A 13 24.65 8.12 -13.45
CA LEU A 13 25.06 7.32 -14.60
C LEU A 13 26.50 7.63 -15.00
N LYS A 14 26.88 8.91 -15.07
CA LYS A 14 28.23 9.39 -15.39
C LYS A 14 29.33 8.87 -14.46
N ASP A 15 28.99 8.53 -13.21
CA ASP A 15 29.95 8.06 -12.20
C ASP A 15 30.16 6.54 -12.29
N THR A 16 29.31 5.83 -13.04
CA THR A 16 29.36 4.37 -13.17
C THR A 16 30.22 3.88 -14.33
N GLY A 17 30.46 4.71 -15.32
CA GLY A 17 31.11 4.33 -16.59
C GLY A 17 30.21 3.46 -17.49
N LEU A 18 28.91 3.35 -17.16
CA LEU A 18 27.93 2.59 -17.92
C LEU A 18 27.09 3.50 -18.81
N THR A 19 26.49 2.93 -19.85
CA THR A 19 25.46 3.57 -20.67
C THR A 19 24.07 3.27 -20.13
N VAL A 20 23.06 4.03 -20.57
CA VAL A 20 21.63 3.73 -20.27
C VAL A 20 21.28 2.31 -20.72
N GLN A 21 21.79 1.88 -21.87
CA GLN A 21 21.54 0.52 -22.37
C GLN A 21 22.14 -0.54 -21.45
N ASP A 22 23.35 -0.33 -20.93
CA ASP A 22 23.96 -1.25 -19.97
C ASP A 22 23.12 -1.40 -18.70
N ILE A 23 22.51 -0.30 -18.22
CA ILE A 23 21.60 -0.35 -17.06
C ILE A 23 20.34 -1.15 -17.39
N LYS A 24 19.70 -0.88 -18.54
CA LYS A 24 18.53 -1.64 -19.01
C LYS A 24 18.84 -3.13 -19.14
N ASP A 25 19.97 -3.47 -19.75
CA ASP A 25 20.40 -4.86 -19.92
C ASP A 25 20.64 -5.57 -18.59
N LYS A 26 21.24 -4.87 -17.61
CA LYS A 26 21.41 -5.40 -16.26
C LYS A 26 20.07 -5.64 -15.56
N VAL A 27 19.13 -4.70 -15.67
CA VAL A 27 17.79 -4.86 -15.11
C VAL A 27 17.09 -6.05 -15.76
N ASN A 28 17.09 -6.15 -17.09
CA ASN A 28 16.44 -7.26 -17.81
C ASN A 28 17.10 -8.61 -17.52
N LYS A 29 18.40 -8.63 -17.28
CA LYS A 29 19.14 -9.86 -16.98
C LYS A 29 18.95 -10.36 -15.54
N TYR A 30 18.90 -9.44 -14.57
CA TYR A 30 19.00 -9.80 -13.15
C TYR A 30 17.73 -9.58 -12.34
N MET A 31 16.72 -8.91 -12.89
CA MET A 31 15.44 -8.71 -12.23
C MET A 31 14.33 -9.48 -12.93
N ILE A 32 13.43 -10.08 -12.15
CA ILE A 32 12.23 -10.72 -12.70
C ILE A 32 11.34 -9.65 -13.31
N GLU A 33 10.88 -9.88 -14.53
CA GLU A 33 10.00 -8.99 -15.27
C GLU A 33 8.56 -9.11 -14.74
N THR A 34 8.23 -8.29 -13.75
CA THR A 34 6.90 -8.24 -13.12
C THR A 34 6.07 -7.04 -13.56
N TYR A 35 6.68 -6.07 -14.24
CA TYR A 35 6.06 -4.85 -14.77
C TYR A 35 6.64 -4.49 -16.14
N GLU A 36 5.83 -3.88 -16.98
CA GLU A 36 6.35 -3.08 -18.10
C GLU A 36 7.01 -1.81 -17.53
N ARG A 37 8.21 -1.49 -18.04
CA ARG A 37 8.95 -0.31 -17.63
C ARG A 37 8.84 0.79 -18.67
N PHE A 38 8.74 2.03 -18.20
CA PHE A 38 8.87 3.18 -19.08
C PHE A 38 10.28 3.24 -19.67
N ASP A 39 10.38 3.64 -20.93
CA ASP A 39 11.64 3.64 -21.68
C ASP A 39 12.49 4.89 -21.40
N PHE A 40 12.72 5.19 -20.12
CA PHE A 40 13.66 6.23 -19.69
C PHE A 40 14.37 5.83 -18.38
N LEU A 41 15.56 6.37 -18.14
CA LEU A 41 16.29 6.20 -16.89
C LEU A 41 15.93 7.34 -15.95
N ALA A 42 15.20 7.08 -14.89
CA ALA A 42 14.96 8.07 -13.84
C ALA A 42 16.21 8.23 -12.99
N GLU A 43 16.94 9.34 -13.16
CA GLU A 43 18.19 9.59 -12.45
C GLU A 43 18.00 10.48 -11.23
N THR A 44 17.14 11.50 -11.33
CA THR A 44 16.81 12.41 -10.23
C THR A 44 15.36 12.78 -10.21
N ALA A 45 14.93 13.37 -9.10
CA ALA A 45 13.59 13.92 -8.99
C ALA A 45 13.59 15.12 -8.05
N GLU A 46 12.71 16.09 -8.31
CA GLU A 46 12.52 17.26 -7.45
C GLU A 46 11.08 17.80 -7.62
N GLY A 47 10.40 18.06 -6.51
CA GLY A 47 9.02 18.53 -6.54
C GLY A 47 8.11 17.60 -7.33
N MET A 48 7.54 18.08 -8.42
CA MET A 48 6.63 17.32 -9.29
C MET A 48 7.31 16.68 -10.50
N TYR A 49 8.63 16.75 -10.60
CA TYR A 49 9.36 16.28 -11.78
C TYR A 49 10.34 15.16 -11.45
N MET A 50 10.45 14.20 -12.35
CA MET A 50 11.58 13.29 -12.51
C MET A 50 12.44 13.77 -13.68
N TYR A 51 13.72 13.45 -13.63
CA TYR A 51 14.69 13.84 -14.66
C TYR A 51 15.49 12.62 -15.09
N ASP A 52 15.72 12.49 -16.39
CA ASP A 52 16.63 11.49 -16.92
C ASP A 52 18.10 11.91 -16.77
N GLU A 53 19.01 11.09 -17.28
CA GLU A 53 20.47 11.33 -17.25
C GLU A 53 20.92 12.57 -18.04
N ASN A 54 20.09 13.06 -18.94
CA ASN A 54 20.31 14.28 -19.72
C ASN A 54 19.69 15.52 -19.06
N GLY A 55 18.95 15.32 -17.97
CA GLY A 55 18.20 16.38 -17.30
C GLY A 55 16.87 16.72 -17.97
N THR A 56 16.36 15.84 -18.83
CA THR A 56 15.02 16.01 -19.43
C THR A 56 13.96 15.87 -18.35
N PRO A 57 13.05 16.84 -18.18
CA PRO A 57 12.02 16.78 -17.16
C PRO A 57 10.83 15.93 -17.62
N TYR A 58 10.36 15.06 -16.74
CA TYR A 58 9.12 14.30 -16.84
C TYR A 58 8.19 14.66 -15.69
N LEU A 59 6.98 15.13 -15.98
CA LEU A 59 6.01 15.47 -14.95
C LEU A 59 5.48 14.17 -14.32
N ASP A 60 5.68 14.05 -12.99
CA ASP A 60 5.37 12.85 -12.23
C ASP A 60 3.92 12.87 -11.70
N PHE A 61 2.98 12.32 -12.46
CA PHE A 61 1.60 12.12 -12.02
C PHE A 61 1.40 10.83 -11.22
N TYR A 62 2.41 9.96 -11.12
CA TYR A 62 2.34 8.77 -10.28
C TYR A 62 2.70 9.04 -8.82
N ALA A 63 3.59 10.00 -8.58
CA ALA A 63 4.09 10.37 -7.25
C ALA A 63 4.50 9.14 -6.40
N GLY A 64 5.16 8.15 -7.04
CA GLY A 64 5.51 6.89 -6.38
C GLY A 64 4.29 6.06 -5.98
N ILE A 65 3.22 6.09 -6.76
CA ILE A 65 1.88 5.56 -6.46
C ILE A 65 1.34 6.20 -5.17
N ALA A 66 1.22 7.54 -5.22
CA ALA A 66 0.74 8.42 -4.14
C ALA A 66 1.59 8.41 -2.85
N VAL A 67 2.85 7.99 -2.91
CA VAL A 67 3.78 8.02 -1.76
C VAL A 67 4.44 9.39 -1.60
N ASN A 68 4.80 10.06 -2.71
CA ASN A 68 5.51 11.34 -2.72
C ASN A 68 4.56 12.55 -2.64
N ASN A 69 3.54 12.51 -1.78
CA ASN A 69 2.52 13.55 -1.69
C ASN A 69 3.07 14.94 -1.30
N ALA A 70 4.23 14.97 -0.63
CA ALA A 70 4.93 16.20 -0.29
C ALA A 70 5.89 16.70 -1.40
N GLY A 71 5.88 16.02 -2.56
CA GLY A 71 6.81 16.21 -3.67
C GLY A 71 8.12 15.43 -3.49
N ASN A 72 8.73 15.12 -4.63
CA ASN A 72 10.03 14.45 -4.65
C ASN A 72 11.09 15.31 -3.94
N ARG A 73 11.91 14.68 -3.10
CA ARG A 73 13.00 15.33 -2.36
C ARG A 73 12.57 16.53 -1.53
N ASN A 74 11.40 16.50 -0.91
CA ASN A 74 10.99 17.58 -0.01
C ASN A 74 12.11 17.87 0.99
N PRO A 75 12.64 19.13 1.06
CA PRO A 75 13.84 19.41 1.84
C PRO A 75 13.69 19.17 3.34
N LYS A 76 12.48 19.38 3.90
CA LYS A 76 12.23 19.13 5.33
C LYS A 76 12.21 17.62 5.63
N VAL A 77 11.59 16.82 4.75
CA VAL A 77 11.56 15.36 4.90
C VAL A 77 12.97 14.77 4.78
N VAL A 78 13.73 15.22 3.77
CA VAL A 78 15.10 14.75 3.56
C VAL A 78 16.01 15.15 4.72
N ALA A 79 15.89 16.37 5.25
CA ALA A 79 16.70 16.81 6.40
C ALA A 79 16.39 15.96 7.65
N ALA A 80 15.13 15.78 8.00
CA ALA A 80 14.72 14.97 9.14
C ALA A 80 15.16 13.50 9.01
N ALA A 81 15.07 12.92 7.80
CA ALA A 81 15.55 11.56 7.57
C ALA A 81 17.06 11.42 7.76
N LYS A 82 17.86 12.39 7.26
CA LYS A 82 19.31 12.38 7.44
C LYS A 82 19.71 12.50 8.92
N GLU A 83 19.08 13.43 9.64
CA GLU A 83 19.30 13.60 11.08
C GLU A 83 18.99 12.33 11.85
N GLN A 84 17.85 11.69 11.57
CA GLN A 84 17.45 10.45 12.23
C GLN A 84 18.39 9.28 11.92
N LEU A 85 18.95 9.22 10.69
CA LEU A 85 19.90 8.17 10.32
C LEU A 85 21.23 8.28 11.09
N ASP A 86 21.64 9.50 11.46
CA ASP A 86 22.83 9.74 12.29
C ASP A 86 22.62 9.29 13.74
N ASP A 87 21.38 9.31 14.25
CA ASP A 87 21.04 8.85 15.60
C ASP A 87 20.73 7.34 15.66
N ILE A 88 19.63 6.91 14.99
CA ILE A 88 19.21 5.52 14.98
C ILE A 88 18.61 5.20 13.61
N MET A 89 19.32 4.39 12.83
CA MET A 89 18.86 3.95 11.52
C MET A 89 17.74 2.91 11.60
N HIS A 90 17.86 1.95 12.51
CA HIS A 90 16.90 0.87 12.68
C HIS A 90 16.92 0.34 14.12
N THR A 91 15.75 -0.06 14.61
CA THR A 91 15.60 -0.82 15.85
C THR A 91 14.42 -1.79 15.72
N PHE A 92 14.40 -2.83 16.55
CA PHE A 92 13.25 -3.74 16.66
C PHE A 92 12.13 -3.13 17.54
N ASN A 93 10.96 -3.75 17.59
CA ASN A 93 9.74 -3.15 18.16
C ASN A 93 9.64 -3.16 19.71
N TYR A 94 10.63 -3.68 20.44
CA TYR A 94 10.56 -3.73 21.90
C TYR A 94 11.01 -2.44 22.60
N PRO A 95 12.01 -1.67 22.14
CA PRO A 95 12.30 -0.37 22.71
C PRO A 95 11.26 0.68 22.24
N TYR A 96 11.01 1.65 23.08
CA TYR A 96 10.27 2.85 22.69
C TYR A 96 11.17 3.77 21.86
N THR A 97 10.63 4.36 20.80
CA THR A 97 11.32 5.39 20.03
C THR A 97 10.49 6.66 19.93
N ILE A 98 11.16 7.81 19.94
CA ILE A 98 10.51 9.12 19.91
C ILE A 98 9.69 9.32 18.63
N PRO A 99 10.24 9.09 17.41
CA PRO A 99 9.49 9.31 16.19
C PRO A 99 8.21 8.46 16.11
N GLN A 100 8.30 7.19 16.56
CA GLN A 100 7.16 6.27 16.52
C GLN A 100 6.03 6.75 17.43
N ALA A 101 6.34 7.20 18.66
CA ALA A 101 5.36 7.68 19.61
C ALA A 101 4.66 8.96 19.13
N LEU A 102 5.45 9.95 18.69
CA LEU A 102 4.91 11.24 18.21
C LEU A 102 4.08 11.09 16.94
N LEU A 103 4.50 10.20 16.02
CA LEU A 103 3.73 9.92 14.82
C LEU A 103 2.42 9.21 15.16
N ALA A 104 2.43 8.25 16.10
CA ALA A 104 1.21 7.56 16.54
C ALA A 104 0.18 8.54 17.08
N GLU A 105 0.59 9.43 18.00
CA GLU A 105 -0.26 10.48 18.55
C GLU A 105 -0.84 11.36 17.45
N LYS A 106 0.03 11.89 16.57
CA LYS A 106 -0.38 12.81 15.50
C LYS A 106 -1.36 12.17 14.52
N VAL A 107 -1.13 10.94 14.12
CA VAL A 107 -2.01 10.23 13.18
C VAL A 107 -3.35 9.93 13.86
N CYS A 108 -3.35 9.34 15.07
CA CYS A 108 -4.58 9.00 15.78
C CYS A 108 -5.47 10.22 16.02
N GLU A 109 -4.89 11.36 16.46
CA GLU A 109 -5.63 12.61 16.63
C GLU A 109 -6.20 13.14 15.31
N THR A 110 -5.45 13.02 14.21
CA THR A 110 -5.87 13.55 12.90
C THR A 110 -7.02 12.76 12.30
N ILE A 111 -7.03 11.45 12.45
CA ILE A 111 -8.03 10.55 11.85
C ILE A 111 -9.13 10.12 12.83
N GLY A 112 -9.04 10.50 14.11
CA GLY A 112 -10.01 10.16 15.13
C GLY A 112 -10.01 8.68 15.53
N MET A 113 -8.84 8.05 15.53
CA MET A 113 -8.65 6.64 15.94
C MET A 113 -7.91 6.54 17.28
N ASP A 114 -8.17 5.49 18.04
CA ASP A 114 -7.55 5.31 19.37
C ASP A 114 -6.12 4.79 19.29
N LYS A 115 -5.80 3.96 18.29
CA LYS A 115 -4.51 3.26 18.19
C LYS A 115 -4.11 3.04 16.75
N ILE A 116 -2.80 2.95 16.54
CA ILE A 116 -2.19 2.63 15.25
C ILE A 116 -1.28 1.41 15.38
N PHE A 117 -1.18 0.63 14.31
CA PHE A 117 -0.22 -0.44 14.16
C PHE A 117 0.58 -0.23 12.88
N TYR A 118 1.89 -0.04 13.00
CA TYR A 118 2.77 0.23 11.87
C TYR A 118 3.12 -1.03 11.10
N GLN A 119 3.11 -0.93 9.77
CA GLN A 119 3.53 -1.95 8.84
C GLN A 119 4.46 -1.34 7.77
N ASN A 120 5.14 -2.19 6.98
CA ASN A 120 6.09 -1.73 5.97
C ASN A 120 5.43 -1.38 4.63
N SER A 121 4.20 -1.84 4.40
CA SER A 121 3.49 -1.63 3.14
C SER A 121 1.97 -1.66 3.34
N GLY A 122 1.23 -1.12 2.35
CA GLY A 122 -0.24 -1.17 2.36
C GLY A 122 -0.78 -2.60 2.35
N THR A 123 -0.14 -3.52 1.62
CA THR A 123 -0.57 -4.93 1.62
C THR A 123 -0.39 -5.58 2.99
N GLU A 124 0.70 -5.28 3.72
CA GLU A 124 0.90 -5.77 5.09
C GLU A 124 -0.09 -5.15 6.08
N ALA A 125 -0.42 -3.87 5.92
CA ALA A 125 -1.47 -3.22 6.70
C ALA A 125 -2.82 -3.90 6.48
N ASN A 126 -3.18 -4.22 5.24
CA ASN A 126 -4.39 -4.96 4.90
C ASN A 126 -4.37 -6.39 5.45
N GLU A 127 -3.25 -7.10 5.41
CA GLU A 127 -3.09 -8.42 6.08
C GLU A 127 -3.33 -8.30 7.58
N ALA A 128 -2.79 -7.27 8.22
CA ALA A 128 -3.00 -7.04 9.65
C ALA A 128 -4.48 -6.79 9.96
N MET A 129 -5.19 -5.98 9.16
CA MET A 129 -6.63 -5.72 9.33
C MET A 129 -7.45 -6.99 9.14
N ILE A 130 -7.20 -7.79 8.09
CA ILE A 130 -7.86 -9.07 7.86
C ILE A 130 -7.69 -10.01 9.06
N LYS A 131 -6.46 -10.12 9.56
CA LYS A 131 -6.13 -10.95 10.74
C LYS A 131 -6.84 -10.45 12.00
N MET A 132 -6.82 -9.15 12.26
CA MET A 132 -7.50 -8.55 13.42
C MET A 132 -9.01 -8.78 13.36
N ALA A 133 -9.64 -8.53 12.21
CA ALA A 133 -11.07 -8.75 12.02
C ALA A 133 -11.45 -10.22 12.29
N ARG A 134 -10.72 -11.17 11.71
CA ARG A 134 -10.96 -12.60 11.90
C ARG A 134 -10.74 -13.04 13.35
N LYS A 135 -9.64 -12.61 13.96
CA LYS A 135 -9.34 -12.95 15.37
C LYS A 135 -10.43 -12.41 16.28
N TYR A 136 -10.81 -11.15 16.14
CA TYR A 136 -11.89 -10.54 16.91
C TYR A 136 -13.23 -11.30 16.70
N GLY A 137 -13.57 -11.62 15.46
CA GLY A 137 -14.80 -12.34 15.13
C GLY A 137 -14.86 -13.70 15.79
N ILE A 138 -13.79 -14.48 15.68
CA ILE A 138 -13.71 -15.83 16.23
C ILE A 138 -13.75 -15.80 17.77
N GLU A 139 -12.99 -14.91 18.41
CA GLU A 139 -12.94 -14.82 19.86
C GLU A 139 -14.26 -14.33 20.48
N LYS A 140 -14.94 -13.38 19.82
CA LYS A 140 -16.15 -12.76 20.38
C LYS A 140 -17.44 -13.47 19.97
N TYR A 141 -17.50 -14.03 18.75
CA TYR A 141 -18.74 -14.56 18.19
C TYR A 141 -18.67 -16.04 17.77
N GLY A 142 -17.51 -16.65 17.91
CA GLY A 142 -17.30 -18.08 17.63
C GLY A 142 -16.62 -18.36 16.29
N PRO A 143 -16.24 -19.63 16.04
CA PRO A 143 -15.31 -20.04 14.99
C PRO A 143 -15.76 -19.77 13.55
N ASN A 144 -17.05 -19.50 13.34
CA ASN A 144 -17.60 -19.26 12.02
C ASN A 144 -17.61 -17.77 11.61
N ARG A 145 -17.21 -16.85 12.50
CA ARG A 145 -17.21 -15.38 12.24
C ARG A 145 -15.87 -14.92 11.66
N TYR A 146 -15.60 -15.25 10.42
CA TYR A 146 -14.33 -14.95 9.72
C TYR A 146 -14.51 -14.35 8.32
N HIS A 147 -15.75 -14.33 7.79
CA HIS A 147 -16.02 -13.90 6.43
C HIS A 147 -15.94 -12.37 6.28
N ILE A 148 -15.36 -11.91 5.18
CA ILE A 148 -15.19 -10.49 4.86
C ILE A 148 -15.81 -10.22 3.48
N VAL A 149 -16.65 -9.18 3.40
CA VAL A 149 -17.22 -8.70 2.14
C VAL A 149 -16.36 -7.54 1.64
N THR A 150 -15.95 -7.59 0.37
CA THR A 150 -15.18 -6.53 -0.27
C THR A 150 -15.87 -6.01 -1.52
N ALA A 151 -15.38 -4.90 -2.07
CA ALA A 151 -15.94 -4.34 -3.30
C ALA A 151 -15.34 -4.99 -4.56
N LYS A 152 -16.17 -5.23 -5.58
CA LYS A 152 -15.68 -5.49 -6.93
C LYS A 152 -14.82 -4.31 -7.42
N MET A 153 -13.80 -4.59 -8.20
CA MET A 153 -12.79 -3.63 -8.67
C MET A 153 -11.97 -2.96 -7.54
N GLY A 154 -12.10 -3.43 -6.29
CA GLY A 154 -11.23 -3.00 -5.20
C GLY A 154 -9.82 -3.55 -5.34
N PHE A 155 -8.83 -2.85 -4.78
CA PHE A 155 -7.45 -3.31 -4.72
C PHE A 155 -6.92 -3.22 -3.29
N HIS A 156 -6.49 -4.36 -2.74
CA HIS A 156 -6.04 -4.43 -1.35
C HIS A 156 -4.59 -4.94 -1.20
N GLY A 157 -3.94 -5.30 -2.28
CA GLY A 157 -2.55 -5.75 -2.28
C GLY A 157 -2.34 -7.09 -2.99
N ARG A 158 -1.09 -7.57 -2.94
CA ARG A 158 -0.65 -8.77 -3.70
C ARG A 158 -0.12 -9.91 -2.84
N THR A 159 -0.20 -9.83 -1.50
CA THR A 159 -0.05 -10.99 -0.62
C THR A 159 -1.31 -11.85 -0.70
N PHE A 160 -1.24 -13.13 -0.35
CA PHE A 160 -2.36 -14.04 -0.55
C PHE A 160 -3.67 -13.60 0.12
N GLY A 161 -3.63 -13.07 1.34
CA GLY A 161 -4.83 -12.55 2.01
C GLY A 161 -5.34 -11.26 1.38
N ALA A 162 -4.47 -10.28 1.16
CA ALA A 162 -4.83 -9.01 0.53
C ALA A 162 -5.27 -9.20 -0.94
N MET A 163 -4.63 -10.10 -1.68
CA MET A 163 -5.02 -10.47 -3.03
C MET A 163 -6.39 -11.15 -3.06
N SER A 164 -6.68 -12.00 -2.07
CA SER A 164 -8.00 -12.62 -1.93
C SER A 164 -9.10 -11.61 -1.57
N ALA A 165 -8.75 -10.51 -0.88
CA ALA A 165 -9.67 -9.40 -0.63
C ALA A 165 -9.86 -8.51 -1.87
N THR A 166 -8.91 -8.49 -2.80
CA THR A 166 -8.98 -7.73 -4.05
C THR A 166 -10.11 -8.24 -4.94
N GLY A 167 -11.13 -7.43 -5.15
CA GLY A 167 -12.37 -7.80 -5.84
C GLY A 167 -12.27 -7.86 -7.36
N GLN A 168 -11.18 -8.42 -7.90
CA GLN A 168 -10.89 -8.51 -9.33
C GLN A 168 -10.64 -9.96 -9.78
N PRO A 169 -11.59 -10.89 -9.55
CA PRO A 169 -11.43 -12.27 -9.94
C PRO A 169 -11.29 -12.38 -11.47
N GLY A 170 -10.30 -13.17 -11.91
CA GLY A 170 -10.02 -13.33 -13.35
C GLY A 170 -9.11 -12.27 -13.95
N ASN A 171 -8.69 -11.26 -13.19
CA ASN A 171 -7.67 -10.29 -13.61
C ASN A 171 -6.25 -10.82 -13.34
N GLY A 172 -5.26 -10.25 -14.03
CA GLY A 172 -3.85 -10.65 -13.96
C GLY A 172 -3.23 -10.67 -12.57
N CYS A 173 -3.80 -9.92 -11.61
CA CYS A 173 -3.33 -9.95 -10.23
C CYS A 173 -3.71 -11.23 -9.46
N GLN A 174 -4.70 -12.01 -9.92
CA GLN A 174 -5.16 -13.25 -9.26
C GLN A 174 -4.96 -14.51 -10.12
N VAL A 175 -4.97 -14.36 -11.45
CA VAL A 175 -4.86 -15.50 -12.36
C VAL A 175 -3.52 -16.21 -12.19
N GLY A 176 -3.57 -17.53 -11.96
CA GLY A 176 -2.39 -18.38 -11.78
C GLY A 176 -1.86 -18.47 -10.36
N PHE A 177 -2.41 -17.70 -9.40
CA PHE A 177 -1.96 -17.68 -8.00
C PHE A 177 -2.86 -18.45 -7.03
N GLY A 178 -3.89 -19.16 -7.54
CA GLY A 178 -4.78 -19.96 -6.67
C GLY A 178 -4.08 -21.17 -6.00
N PRO A 179 -4.70 -21.73 -4.94
CA PRO A 179 -6.00 -21.35 -4.40
C PRO A 179 -5.94 -20.06 -3.57
N MET A 180 -6.98 -19.22 -3.71
CA MET A 180 -7.13 -18.01 -2.91
C MET A 180 -7.45 -18.34 -1.45
N THR A 181 -7.13 -17.43 -0.55
CA THR A 181 -7.54 -17.54 0.86
C THR A 181 -9.06 -17.46 0.93
N TYR A 182 -9.69 -18.45 1.56
CA TYR A 182 -11.15 -18.52 1.68
C TYR A 182 -11.74 -17.45 2.62
N GLY A 183 -13.05 -17.26 2.56
CA GLY A 183 -13.80 -16.37 3.45
C GLY A 183 -13.89 -14.93 2.94
N PHE A 184 -13.84 -14.73 1.64
CA PHE A 184 -14.13 -13.46 0.98
C PHE A 184 -15.29 -13.58 0.00
N SER A 185 -16.09 -12.52 -0.12
CA SER A 185 -17.05 -12.33 -1.20
C SER A 185 -17.00 -10.89 -1.70
N TYR A 186 -17.50 -10.68 -2.92
CA TYR A 186 -17.37 -9.40 -3.62
C TYR A 186 -18.75 -8.87 -4.01
N ALA A 187 -19.06 -7.63 -3.59
CA ALA A 187 -20.27 -6.92 -3.99
C ALA A 187 -19.93 -5.75 -4.95
N PRO A 188 -20.83 -5.37 -5.87
CA PRO A 188 -20.64 -4.17 -6.68
C PRO A 188 -20.42 -2.93 -5.81
N TYR A 189 -19.42 -2.13 -6.18
CA TYR A 189 -19.11 -0.88 -5.47
C TYR A 189 -20.26 0.12 -5.60
N ASN A 190 -20.56 0.87 -4.55
CA ASN A 190 -21.70 1.81 -4.46
C ASN A 190 -23.09 1.14 -4.51
N ASP A 191 -23.19 -0.18 -4.41
CA ASP A 191 -24.47 -0.89 -4.31
C ASP A 191 -24.66 -1.44 -2.88
N LEU A 192 -25.33 -0.64 -2.05
CA LEU A 192 -25.57 -0.98 -0.65
C LEU A 192 -26.41 -2.24 -0.49
N GLN A 193 -27.39 -2.48 -1.38
CA GLN A 193 -28.21 -3.66 -1.28
C GLN A 193 -27.41 -4.93 -1.57
N ALA A 194 -26.57 -4.90 -2.60
CA ALA A 194 -25.67 -6.01 -2.91
C ALA A 194 -24.70 -6.32 -1.76
N PHE A 195 -24.20 -5.30 -1.04
CA PHE A 195 -23.39 -5.52 0.16
C PHE A 195 -24.18 -6.16 1.29
N LYS A 196 -25.42 -5.74 1.52
CA LYS A 196 -26.32 -6.38 2.50
C LYS A 196 -26.59 -7.83 2.16
N ASP A 197 -26.86 -8.12 0.89
CA ASP A 197 -27.15 -9.48 0.40
C ASP A 197 -25.92 -10.40 0.45
N ALA A 198 -24.71 -9.84 0.30
CA ALA A 198 -23.44 -10.55 0.42
C ALA A 198 -23.05 -10.85 1.88
N CYS A 199 -23.61 -10.12 2.84
CA CYS A 199 -23.38 -10.37 4.26
C CYS A 199 -24.19 -11.58 4.75
N THR A 200 -23.52 -12.44 5.50
CA THR A 200 -24.10 -13.63 6.13
C THR A 200 -23.88 -13.58 7.65
N GLU A 201 -24.44 -14.55 8.37
CA GLU A 201 -24.17 -14.73 9.81
C GLU A 201 -22.66 -14.90 10.12
N ASN A 202 -21.87 -15.34 9.13
CA ASN A 202 -20.43 -15.54 9.27
C ASN A 202 -19.61 -14.27 8.96
N THR A 203 -20.25 -13.20 8.49
CA THR A 203 -19.55 -11.96 8.12
C THR A 203 -19.14 -11.18 9.35
N ILE A 204 -17.84 -10.84 9.42
CA ILE A 204 -17.26 -10.05 10.51
C ILE A 204 -16.89 -8.64 10.08
N ALA A 205 -16.58 -8.43 8.81
CA ALA A 205 -16.14 -7.12 8.33
C ALA A 205 -16.58 -6.87 6.88
N ILE A 206 -16.68 -5.58 6.56
CA ILE A 206 -16.70 -5.06 5.20
C ILE A 206 -15.40 -4.27 5.01
N MET A 207 -14.72 -4.52 3.90
CA MET A 207 -13.47 -3.85 3.55
C MET A 207 -13.63 -3.14 2.21
N VAL A 208 -13.56 -1.82 2.22
CA VAL A 208 -13.77 -0.95 1.06
C VAL A 208 -12.78 0.20 1.04
N GLU A 209 -12.52 0.73 -0.14
CA GLU A 209 -11.78 1.95 -0.35
C GLU A 209 -12.76 3.14 -0.38
N PRO A 210 -12.49 4.28 0.25
CA PRO A 210 -13.28 5.49 0.06
C PRO A 210 -13.26 6.01 -1.37
N VAL A 211 -12.14 5.79 -2.06
CA VAL A 211 -11.95 6.00 -3.50
C VAL A 211 -11.20 4.80 -4.03
N GLN A 212 -11.80 4.03 -4.93
CA GLN A 212 -11.08 2.96 -5.62
C GLN A 212 -10.05 3.61 -6.55
N GLY A 213 -8.76 3.55 -6.16
CA GLY A 213 -7.69 4.18 -6.92
C GLY A 213 -7.28 3.33 -8.13
N GLU A 214 -6.79 2.12 -7.90
CA GLU A 214 -6.33 1.19 -8.94
C GLU A 214 -7.48 0.74 -9.85
N GLY A 215 -8.68 0.57 -9.30
CA GLY A 215 -9.86 0.17 -10.04
C GLY A 215 -10.45 1.24 -10.98
N GLY A 216 -9.85 2.42 -11.11
CA GLY A 216 -10.26 3.45 -12.08
C GLY A 216 -10.68 4.81 -11.50
N VAL A 217 -10.28 5.13 -10.28
CA VAL A 217 -10.58 6.39 -9.58
C VAL A 217 -12.10 6.60 -9.40
N HIS A 218 -12.74 5.63 -8.77
CA HIS A 218 -14.18 5.68 -8.47
C HIS A 218 -14.40 6.08 -7.01
N PRO A 219 -14.97 7.26 -6.71
CA PRO A 219 -15.31 7.65 -5.33
C PRO A 219 -16.54 6.92 -4.83
N ALA A 220 -16.59 6.67 -3.53
CA ALA A 220 -17.80 6.23 -2.87
C ALA A 220 -18.87 7.31 -2.91
N THR A 221 -20.13 6.91 -3.11
CA THR A 221 -21.26 7.85 -3.04
C THR A 221 -21.52 8.25 -1.59
N LYS A 222 -22.17 9.41 -1.41
CA LYS A 222 -22.55 9.92 -0.07
C LYS A 222 -23.52 8.97 0.65
N GLU A 223 -24.31 8.24 -0.10
CA GLU A 223 -25.30 7.26 0.42
C GLU A 223 -24.61 5.97 0.85
N PHE A 224 -23.57 5.55 0.12
CA PHE A 224 -22.86 4.30 0.37
C PHE A 224 -21.99 4.37 1.64
N MET A 225 -21.18 5.40 1.80
CA MET A 225 -20.22 5.49 2.91
C MET A 225 -20.87 5.60 4.30
N PRO A 226 -21.84 6.50 4.58
CA PRO A 226 -22.43 6.57 5.91
C PRO A 226 -23.17 5.31 6.32
N VAL A 227 -23.80 4.62 5.37
CA VAL A 227 -24.62 3.44 5.68
C VAL A 227 -23.74 2.20 5.88
N SER A 228 -22.63 2.07 5.17
CA SER A 228 -21.63 1.03 5.46
C SER A 228 -21.02 1.21 6.85
N TYR A 229 -21.00 2.44 7.38
CA TYR A 229 -20.48 2.77 8.71
C TYR A 229 -21.50 2.59 9.85
N THR A 230 -22.81 2.87 9.60
CA THR A 230 -23.81 3.00 10.67
C THR A 230 -24.80 1.84 10.77
N HIS A 231 -25.02 1.06 9.72
CA HIS A 231 -26.05 0.02 9.69
C HIS A 231 -25.52 -1.41 9.78
N LEU A 232 -24.23 -1.60 9.69
CA LEU A 232 -23.60 -2.87 9.96
C LEU A 232 -23.00 -2.77 11.37
N THR A 233 -23.61 -3.41 12.34
CA THR A 233 -23.08 -3.58 13.70
C THR A 233 -21.79 -4.42 13.70
N LEU A 234 -20.91 -4.13 12.73
CA LEU A 234 -19.62 -4.72 12.56
C LEU A 234 -18.58 -3.71 13.08
N PRO A 235 -17.55 -4.16 13.80
CA PRO A 235 -16.50 -3.25 14.18
C PRO A 235 -15.88 -2.64 12.93
N THR A 236 -15.90 -1.32 12.87
CA THR A 236 -15.25 -0.59 11.79
C THR A 236 -13.76 -0.71 11.99
N ILE A 237 -13.09 -1.34 11.03
CA ILE A 237 -11.65 -1.34 10.90
C ILE A 237 -11.35 -0.42 9.72
N ALA A 238 -10.85 0.76 10.02
CA ALA A 238 -10.45 1.75 9.02
C ALA A 238 -9.05 1.45 8.52
#